data_434c51dfadac650d0f48aae320247eef
#
_entry.id   434c51dfadac650d0f48aae320247eef
#
_cell.length_a   1.000
_cell.length_b   1.000
_cell.length_c   1.000
_cell.angle_alpha   90.00
_cell.angle_beta   90.00
_cell.angle_gamma   90.00
#
_symmetry.space_group_name_H-M   'P 1'
#
loop_
_entity.id
_entity.type
_entity.pdbx_description
1 polymer ?
#
loop_
_entity_poly.entity_id
_entity_poly.type
_entity_poly.pdbx_seq_one_letter_code
_entity_poly.pdbx_strand_id
1 'polypeptide(L)'
;PPSPPGYYPEALDKPNQDAVCAHEAFGGNPDCLLLACFDGHGNHGAGAATFVAEGMPAALLRDSLFKDAPELALRDAATATNTALHRSPIDDSLSGTTALLGLLRGGRLCVANVGDSRAVAAVARPPPPLGFGGVAAVPLSWDHTPFRKDEYDRVKRAGARVLTLDQVEGLKTRPRPAGRPRTTTRPTRPASGCRTRSTRAPRSPGRWATPRRSASG
;
A
#
# COMPACT_ATOMS: atom_id res chain seq x y z
N PRO A 1 12.01 -5.78 20.35
CA PRO A 1 13.27 -5.05 20.29
C PRO A 1 13.10 -3.83 19.39
N PRO A 2 13.71 -2.67 19.73
CA PRO A 2 13.66 -1.51 18.88
C PRO A 2 14.26 -1.87 17.50
N SER A 3 13.62 -1.43 16.44
CA SER A 3 14.15 -1.60 15.09
C SER A 3 15.50 -0.90 14.95
N PRO A 4 16.50 -1.50 14.28
CA PRO A 4 17.78 -0.84 14.06
C PRO A 4 17.57 0.46 13.26
N PRO A 5 18.43 1.48 13.45
CA PRO A 5 18.34 2.71 12.68
C PRO A 5 18.42 2.40 11.18
N GLY A 6 17.63 3.12 10.39
CA GLY A 6 17.69 3.04 8.94
C GLY A 6 19.06 3.51 8.42
N TYR A 7 19.53 2.93 7.30
CA TYR A 7 20.78 3.37 6.71
C TYR A 7 20.55 4.63 5.87
N TYR A 8 20.91 5.77 6.44
CA TYR A 8 20.93 7.06 5.77
C TYR A 8 22.35 7.62 5.80
N PRO A 9 23.11 7.57 4.71
CA PRO A 9 24.51 8.03 4.68
C PRO A 9 24.70 9.48 5.11
N GLU A 10 23.68 10.32 4.86
CA GLU A 10 23.70 11.75 5.16
C GLU A 10 23.06 12.10 6.52
N ALA A 11 22.46 11.13 7.20
CA ALA A 11 21.77 11.33 8.48
C ALA A 11 21.81 10.03 9.31
N LEU A 12 22.99 9.71 9.84
CA LEU A 12 23.24 8.46 10.59
C LEU A 12 22.38 8.33 11.85
N ASP A 13 21.94 9.46 12.41
CA ASP A 13 21.10 9.49 13.62
C ASP A 13 19.60 9.50 13.31
N LYS A 14 19.20 9.39 12.04
CA LYS A 14 17.77 9.36 11.69
C LYS A 14 17.14 8.08 12.26
N PRO A 15 16.14 8.19 13.16
CA PRO A 15 15.49 7.02 13.72
C PRO A 15 14.75 6.25 12.63
N ASN A 16 14.72 4.93 12.75
CA ASN A 16 13.81 4.12 11.97
C ASN A 16 12.37 4.39 12.43
N GLN A 17 11.50 4.74 11.50
CA GLN A 17 10.09 5.03 11.77
C GLN A 17 9.17 3.91 11.29
N ASP A 18 9.72 2.85 10.73
CA ASP A 18 8.94 1.69 10.27
C ASP A 18 8.52 0.82 11.44
N ALA A 19 7.34 0.24 11.33
CA ALA A 19 6.85 -0.82 12.20
C ALA A 19 6.37 -2.00 11.36
N VAL A 20 6.50 -3.20 11.93
CA VAL A 20 6.01 -4.42 11.30
C VAL A 20 5.30 -5.29 12.32
N CYS A 21 4.31 -6.05 11.88
CA CYS A 21 3.74 -7.11 12.70
C CYS A 21 3.50 -8.38 11.87
N ALA A 22 3.63 -9.53 12.54
CA ALA A 22 3.30 -10.83 12.02
C ALA A 22 2.57 -11.62 13.12
N HIS A 23 1.38 -12.10 12.80
CA HIS A 23 0.56 -12.87 13.72
C HIS A 23 0.18 -14.19 13.07
N GLU A 24 0.80 -15.26 13.54
CA GLU A 24 0.39 -16.63 13.22
C GLU A 24 -0.87 -16.99 14.00
N ALA A 25 -1.64 -17.93 13.48
CA ALA A 25 -2.93 -18.36 14.05
C ALA A 25 -3.84 -17.16 14.39
N PHE A 26 -3.86 -16.15 13.52
CA PHE A 26 -4.56 -14.90 13.77
C PHE A 26 -6.05 -15.11 14.00
N GLY A 27 -6.57 -14.51 15.08
CA GLY A 27 -7.95 -14.73 15.51
C GLY A 27 -8.24 -16.14 16.04
N GLY A 28 -7.20 -16.87 16.48
CA GLY A 28 -7.32 -18.25 16.97
C GLY A 28 -7.49 -19.29 15.87
N ASN A 29 -7.32 -18.92 14.60
CA ASN A 29 -7.40 -19.84 13.47
C ASN A 29 -5.98 -20.21 13.00
N PRO A 30 -5.53 -21.48 13.10
CA PRO A 30 -4.20 -21.90 12.69
C PRO A 30 -3.92 -21.71 11.18
N ASP A 31 -4.95 -21.65 10.35
CA ASP A 31 -4.84 -21.42 8.91
C ASP A 31 -4.89 -19.91 8.56
N CYS A 32 -4.76 -19.02 9.55
CA CYS A 32 -4.80 -17.59 9.36
C CYS A 32 -3.48 -16.92 9.78
N LEU A 33 -2.88 -16.21 8.83
CA LEU A 33 -1.66 -15.42 9.04
C LEU A 33 -1.95 -13.96 8.68
N LEU A 34 -1.63 -13.04 9.59
CA LEU A 34 -1.63 -11.60 9.31
C LEU A 34 -0.19 -11.12 9.26
N LEU A 35 0.18 -10.49 8.16
CA LEU A 35 1.43 -9.78 7.96
C LEU A 35 1.12 -8.32 7.71
N ALA A 36 1.88 -7.40 8.30
CA ALA A 36 1.73 -5.98 8.01
C ALA A 36 3.04 -5.21 8.15
N CYS A 37 3.16 -4.13 7.37
CA CYS A 37 4.21 -3.14 7.52
C CYS A 37 3.62 -1.73 7.45
N PHE A 38 4.27 -0.81 8.17
CA PHE A 38 3.84 0.56 8.40
C PHE A 38 5.07 1.46 8.28
N ASP A 39 5.13 2.30 7.26
CA ASP A 39 6.22 3.25 7.03
C ASP A 39 5.82 4.61 7.61
N GLY A 40 6.43 4.95 8.73
CA GLY A 40 6.15 6.18 9.47
C GLY A 40 6.88 7.39 8.90
N HIS A 41 6.22 8.55 8.89
CA HIS A 41 6.79 9.80 8.41
C HIS A 41 6.46 10.98 9.34
N GLY A 42 7.24 12.05 9.20
CA GLY A 42 7.13 13.24 10.05
C GLY A 42 7.81 13.08 11.41
N ASN A 43 7.67 14.07 12.27
CA ASN A 43 8.36 14.09 13.55
C ASN A 43 7.89 13.00 14.52
N HIS A 44 6.63 12.58 14.39
CA HIS A 44 6.00 11.56 15.23
C HIS A 44 5.69 10.26 14.47
N GLY A 45 6.33 10.06 13.31
CA GLY A 45 6.07 8.91 12.43
C GLY A 45 6.29 7.55 13.11
N ALA A 46 7.36 7.41 13.90
CA ALA A 46 7.61 6.18 14.65
C ALA A 46 6.48 5.87 15.66
N GLY A 47 5.97 6.91 16.35
CA GLY A 47 4.84 6.77 17.26
C GLY A 47 3.55 6.40 16.52
N ALA A 48 3.29 7.03 15.36
CA ALA A 48 2.14 6.73 14.53
C ALA A 48 2.19 5.30 13.98
N ALA A 49 3.35 4.87 13.45
CA ALA A 49 3.54 3.52 12.92
C ALA A 49 3.34 2.45 14.01
N THR A 50 3.92 2.66 15.21
CA THR A 50 3.75 1.75 16.34
C THR A 50 2.30 1.69 16.81
N PHE A 51 1.64 2.85 16.95
CA PHE A 51 0.24 2.92 17.34
C PHE A 51 -0.67 2.13 16.37
N VAL A 52 -0.43 2.29 15.08
CA VAL A 52 -1.21 1.58 14.05
C VAL A 52 -0.88 0.09 14.03
N ALA A 53 0.39 -0.29 14.19
CA ALA A 53 0.82 -1.69 14.22
C ALA A 53 0.19 -2.48 15.40
N GLU A 54 0.00 -1.81 16.54
CA GLU A 54 -0.66 -2.41 17.70
C GLU A 54 -2.19 -2.38 17.61
N GLY A 55 -2.74 -1.26 17.13
CA GLY A 55 -4.18 -1.02 17.10
C GLY A 55 -4.93 -1.75 16.00
N MET A 56 -4.35 -1.84 14.81
CA MET A 56 -5.04 -2.35 13.63
C MET A 56 -5.36 -3.84 13.69
N PRO A 57 -4.47 -4.75 14.16
CA PRO A 57 -4.84 -6.16 14.34
C PRO A 57 -6.00 -6.33 15.32
N ALA A 58 -6.00 -5.55 16.41
CA ALA A 58 -7.08 -5.60 17.40
C ALA A 58 -8.40 -5.04 16.84
N ALA A 59 -8.35 -3.98 16.03
CA ALA A 59 -9.53 -3.45 15.35
C ALA A 59 -10.11 -4.46 14.36
N LEU A 60 -9.25 -5.14 13.59
CA LEU A 60 -9.65 -6.16 12.64
C LEU A 60 -10.36 -7.35 13.31
N LEU A 61 -9.86 -7.83 14.45
CA LEU A 61 -10.48 -8.92 15.20
C LEU A 61 -11.84 -8.55 15.81
N ARG A 62 -12.05 -7.27 16.12
CA ARG A 62 -13.34 -6.79 16.67
C ARG A 62 -14.38 -6.57 15.58
N ASP A 63 -13.98 -6.52 14.33
CA ASP A 63 -14.92 -6.28 13.22
C ASP A 63 -15.80 -7.50 12.99
N SER A 64 -17.11 -7.30 12.95
CA SER A 64 -18.08 -8.38 12.77
C SER A 64 -17.97 -9.06 11.40
N LEU A 65 -17.43 -8.35 10.40
CA LEU A 65 -17.23 -8.86 9.05
C LEU A 65 -15.94 -9.69 8.90
N PHE A 66 -15.08 -9.72 9.94
CA PHE A 66 -13.77 -10.39 9.84
C PHE A 66 -13.88 -11.85 9.39
N LYS A 67 -14.93 -12.56 9.81
CA LYS A 67 -15.13 -13.97 9.44
C LYS A 67 -15.63 -14.14 8.01
N ASP A 68 -16.57 -13.33 7.59
CA ASP A 68 -17.36 -13.53 6.37
C ASP A 68 -16.92 -12.68 5.19
N ALA A 69 -16.41 -11.46 5.45
CA ALA A 69 -15.96 -10.49 4.46
C ALA A 69 -14.68 -9.77 4.91
N PRO A 70 -13.54 -10.49 5.00
CA PRO A 70 -12.29 -9.96 5.54
C PRO A 70 -11.75 -8.73 4.79
N GLU A 71 -12.04 -8.58 3.51
CA GLU A 71 -11.70 -7.39 2.73
C GLU A 71 -12.41 -6.13 3.20
N LEU A 72 -13.66 -6.25 3.64
CA LEU A 72 -14.42 -5.14 4.22
C LEU A 72 -13.93 -4.85 5.63
N ALA A 73 -13.70 -5.89 6.43
CA ALA A 73 -13.15 -5.76 7.77
C ALA A 73 -11.77 -5.06 7.78
N LEU A 74 -10.90 -5.38 6.82
CA LEU A 74 -9.60 -4.71 6.66
C LEU A 74 -9.77 -3.20 6.38
N ARG A 75 -10.71 -2.83 5.51
CA ARG A 75 -11.03 -1.42 5.22
C ARG A 75 -11.57 -0.70 6.46
N ASP A 76 -12.50 -1.33 7.16
CA ASP A 76 -13.17 -0.75 8.31
C ASP A 76 -12.21 -0.64 9.50
N ALA A 77 -11.33 -1.63 9.71
CA ALA A 77 -10.24 -1.59 10.68
C ALA A 77 -9.26 -0.44 10.39
N ALA A 78 -8.88 -0.22 9.12
CA ALA A 78 -8.02 0.90 8.73
C ALA A 78 -8.68 2.25 9.07
N THR A 79 -9.96 2.41 8.77
CA THR A 79 -10.72 3.64 9.07
C THR A 79 -10.84 3.87 10.58
N ALA A 80 -11.15 2.81 11.34
CA ALA A 80 -11.27 2.88 12.79
C ALA A 80 -9.94 3.23 13.46
N THR A 81 -8.84 2.61 13.00
CA THR A 81 -7.50 2.87 13.54
C THR A 81 -7.03 4.28 13.21
N ASN A 82 -7.27 4.78 11.98
CA ASN A 82 -7.00 6.17 11.64
C ASN A 82 -7.77 7.14 12.54
N THR A 83 -9.05 6.89 12.78
CA THR A 83 -9.85 7.70 13.70
C THR A 83 -9.30 7.67 15.13
N ALA A 84 -8.81 6.51 15.58
CA ALA A 84 -8.20 6.38 16.91
C ALA A 84 -6.86 7.13 17.00
N LEU A 85 -6.04 7.10 15.94
CA LEU A 85 -4.78 7.87 15.87
C LEU A 85 -5.05 9.36 16.01
N HIS A 86 -6.01 9.92 15.26
CA HIS A 86 -6.42 11.34 15.38
C HIS A 86 -6.91 11.75 16.76
N ARG A 87 -7.37 10.79 17.57
CA ARG A 87 -7.84 11.04 18.95
C ARG A 87 -6.75 10.75 20.00
N SER A 88 -5.62 10.22 19.59
CA SER A 88 -4.50 9.93 20.47
C SER A 88 -3.72 11.21 20.81
N PRO A 89 -2.82 11.18 21.79
CA PRO A 89 -1.95 12.30 22.08
C PRO A 89 -0.80 12.49 21.07
N ILE A 90 -0.71 11.66 20.04
CA ILE A 90 0.30 11.78 18.99
C ILE A 90 -0.08 12.93 18.06
N ASP A 91 0.84 13.88 17.87
CA ASP A 91 0.63 14.96 16.89
C ASP A 91 0.79 14.41 15.47
N ASP A 92 -0.35 14.15 14.84
CA ASP A 92 -0.44 13.63 13.48
C ASP A 92 -0.72 14.70 12.42
N SER A 93 -0.63 15.99 12.76
CA SER A 93 -0.88 17.11 11.86
C SER A 93 0.04 17.12 10.63
N LEU A 94 1.32 16.72 10.81
CA LEU A 94 2.34 16.56 9.78
C LEU A 94 3.07 15.21 9.90
N SER A 95 2.50 14.29 10.65
CA SER A 95 3.05 12.96 10.88
C SER A 95 2.00 11.90 10.57
N GLY A 96 2.44 10.71 10.23
CA GLY A 96 1.55 9.62 9.93
C GLY A 96 2.30 8.35 9.60
N THR A 97 1.59 7.39 9.02
CA THR A 97 2.18 6.14 8.56
C THR A 97 1.40 5.58 7.38
N THR A 98 2.08 4.85 6.51
CA THR A 98 1.41 3.95 5.58
C THR A 98 0.84 2.75 6.34
N ALA A 99 -0.02 1.97 5.70
CA ALA A 99 -0.47 0.68 6.22
C ALA A 99 -0.64 -0.31 5.08
N LEU A 100 0.18 -1.35 5.08
CA LEU A 100 0.11 -2.43 4.12
C LEU A 100 -0.08 -3.75 4.87
N LEU A 101 -1.22 -4.40 4.64
CA LEU A 101 -1.59 -5.64 5.32
C LEU A 101 -1.83 -6.76 4.31
N GLY A 102 -1.37 -7.95 4.65
CA GLY A 102 -1.69 -9.19 3.95
C GLY A 102 -2.31 -10.19 4.93
N LEU A 103 -3.58 -10.51 4.74
CA LEU A 103 -4.29 -11.54 5.50
C LEU A 103 -4.42 -12.79 4.66
N LEU A 104 -3.65 -13.82 5.00
CA LEU A 104 -3.73 -15.14 4.39
C LEU A 104 -4.63 -16.03 5.25
N ARG A 105 -5.69 -16.57 4.66
CA ARG A 105 -6.62 -17.47 5.36
C ARG A 105 -7.15 -18.54 4.42
N GLY A 106 -6.91 -19.80 4.76
CA GLY A 106 -7.40 -20.95 3.98
C GLY A 106 -6.96 -20.89 2.51
N GLY A 107 -5.70 -20.47 2.24
CA GLY A 107 -5.15 -20.34 0.88
C GLY A 107 -5.60 -19.08 0.11
N ARG A 108 -6.45 -18.23 0.71
CA ARG A 108 -6.87 -16.93 0.14
C ARG A 108 -6.07 -15.80 0.78
N LEU A 109 -5.47 -14.97 -0.06
CA LEU A 109 -4.76 -13.76 0.37
C LEU A 109 -5.63 -12.53 0.10
N CYS A 110 -5.94 -11.76 1.16
CA CYS A 110 -6.54 -10.44 1.08
C CYS A 110 -5.45 -9.40 1.36
N VAL A 111 -5.28 -8.42 0.49
CA VAL A 111 -4.31 -7.33 0.67
C VAL A 111 -5.06 -6.02 0.82
N ALA A 112 -4.72 -5.27 1.88
CA ALA A 112 -5.16 -3.90 2.07
C ALA A 112 -3.95 -2.97 2.03
N ASN A 113 -4.07 -1.85 1.32
CA ASN A 113 -3.00 -0.87 1.20
C ASN A 113 -3.52 0.55 1.42
N VAL A 114 -2.82 1.31 2.24
CA VAL A 114 -2.98 2.75 2.44
C VAL A 114 -1.59 3.38 2.36
N GLY A 115 -1.36 4.25 1.38
CA GLY A 115 -0.07 4.87 1.15
C GLY A 115 0.71 4.24 -0.01
N ASP A 116 2.01 4.46 -0.05
CA ASP A 116 2.93 4.10 -1.13
C ASP A 116 3.83 2.89 -0.81
N SER A 117 3.62 2.23 0.33
CA SER A 117 4.17 0.90 0.59
C SER A 117 3.56 -0.11 -0.40
N ARG A 118 4.35 -1.11 -0.80
CA ARG A 118 3.96 -2.02 -1.90
C ARG A 118 4.14 -3.48 -1.55
N ALA A 119 3.12 -4.28 -1.86
CA ALA A 119 3.18 -5.74 -1.81
C ALA A 119 3.41 -6.32 -3.21
N VAL A 120 4.31 -7.28 -3.30
CA VAL A 120 4.62 -8.02 -4.53
C VAL A 120 4.71 -9.51 -4.21
N ALA A 121 4.03 -10.34 -5.00
CA ALA A 121 4.15 -11.79 -4.91
C ALA A 121 5.23 -12.30 -5.87
N ALA A 122 6.02 -13.25 -5.40
CA ALA A 122 6.88 -14.07 -6.24
C ALA A 122 6.09 -15.31 -6.69
N VAL A 123 5.77 -15.38 -7.97
CA VAL A 123 4.98 -16.50 -8.54
C VAL A 123 5.88 -17.35 -9.42
N ALA A 124 5.91 -18.65 -9.13
CA ALA A 124 6.63 -19.61 -9.98
C ALA A 124 6.03 -19.63 -11.38
N ARG A 125 6.89 -19.57 -12.39
CA ARG A 125 6.51 -19.77 -13.80
C ARG A 125 6.91 -21.20 -14.21
N PRO A 126 6.05 -21.91 -14.95
CA PRO A 126 6.45 -23.17 -15.54
C PRO A 126 7.68 -22.96 -16.42
N PRO A 127 8.62 -23.91 -16.48
CA PRO A 127 9.74 -23.82 -17.40
C PRO A 127 9.23 -23.76 -18.84
N PRO A 128 9.84 -22.92 -19.70
CA PRO A 128 9.59 -23.01 -21.15
C PRO A 128 10.06 -24.39 -21.67
N PRO A 129 9.62 -24.82 -22.88
CA PRO A 129 9.97 -26.12 -23.43
C PRO A 129 11.48 -26.41 -23.48
N LEU A 130 12.30 -25.36 -23.51
CA LEU A 130 13.76 -25.40 -23.40
C LEU A 130 14.17 -24.30 -22.41
N GLY A 131 14.53 -24.69 -21.17
CA GLY A 131 15.03 -23.76 -20.16
C GLY A 131 14.58 -24.06 -18.73
N PHE A 132 15.09 -23.25 -17.79
CA PHE A 132 14.73 -23.35 -16.39
C PHE A 132 13.47 -22.56 -16.09
N GLY A 133 12.65 -23.06 -15.16
CA GLY A 133 11.53 -22.30 -14.60
C GLY A 133 12.02 -21.01 -13.94
N GLY A 134 11.24 -19.95 -14.05
CA GLY A 134 11.55 -18.64 -13.47
C GLY A 134 10.55 -18.22 -12.42
N VAL A 135 10.82 -17.07 -11.79
CA VAL A 135 9.89 -16.41 -10.88
C VAL A 135 9.40 -15.12 -11.53
N ALA A 136 8.11 -14.87 -11.45
CA ALA A 136 7.50 -13.61 -11.87
C ALA A 136 7.13 -12.77 -10.65
N ALA A 137 7.49 -11.49 -10.67
CA ALA A 137 6.97 -10.52 -9.72
C ALA A 137 5.54 -10.10 -10.14
N VAL A 138 4.58 -10.29 -9.25
CA VAL A 138 3.18 -9.91 -9.46
C VAL A 138 2.81 -8.86 -8.42
N PRO A 139 2.50 -7.60 -8.82
CA PRO A 139 2.04 -6.58 -7.89
C PRO A 139 0.72 -7.01 -7.25
N LEU A 140 0.64 -6.90 -5.92
CA LEU A 140 -0.57 -7.17 -5.12
C LEU A 140 -1.22 -5.89 -4.61
N SER A 141 -0.53 -4.77 -4.65
CA SER A 141 -1.04 -3.46 -4.26
C SER A 141 -0.63 -2.38 -5.27
N TRP A 142 -1.26 -1.22 -5.17
CA TRP A 142 -0.99 -0.05 -5.99
C TRP A 142 -0.68 1.13 -5.08
N ASP A 143 0.43 1.81 -5.29
CA ASP A 143 0.84 2.96 -4.49
C ASP A 143 -0.20 4.08 -4.59
N HIS A 144 -0.58 4.64 -3.46
CA HIS A 144 -1.44 5.82 -3.39
C HIS A 144 -0.56 7.07 -3.41
N THR A 145 -0.25 7.55 -4.60
CA THR A 145 0.54 8.78 -4.79
C THR A 145 -0.22 9.78 -5.65
N PRO A 146 -0.06 11.10 -5.41
CA PRO A 146 -0.70 12.14 -6.22
C PRO A 146 -0.22 12.17 -7.69
N PHE A 147 0.82 11.41 -8.04
CA PHE A 147 1.26 11.23 -9.43
C PHE A 147 0.30 10.37 -10.25
N ARG A 148 -0.49 9.53 -9.60
CA ARG A 148 -1.58 8.78 -10.23
C ARG A 148 -2.79 9.70 -10.35
N LYS A 149 -3.32 9.80 -11.58
CA LYS A 149 -4.45 10.68 -11.86
C LYS A 149 -5.72 10.31 -11.05
N ASP A 150 -6.02 9.02 -10.95
CA ASP A 150 -7.17 8.51 -10.20
C ASP A 150 -7.09 8.87 -8.71
N GLU A 151 -5.88 8.75 -8.13
CA GLU A 151 -5.62 9.09 -6.73
C GLU A 151 -5.65 10.60 -6.52
N TYR A 152 -5.03 11.37 -7.42
CA TYR A 152 -5.13 12.83 -7.41
C TYR A 152 -6.60 13.30 -7.40
N ASP A 153 -7.41 12.75 -8.32
CA ASP A 153 -8.83 13.10 -8.44
C ASP A 153 -9.61 12.67 -7.18
N ARG A 154 -9.26 11.53 -6.55
CA ARG A 154 -9.87 11.05 -5.32
C ARG A 154 -9.61 12.00 -4.15
N VAL A 155 -8.35 12.35 -3.89
CA VAL A 155 -7.99 13.22 -2.77
C VAL A 155 -8.52 14.64 -2.94
N LYS A 156 -8.55 15.15 -4.18
CA LYS A 156 -9.16 16.46 -4.49
C LYS A 156 -10.66 16.46 -4.21
N ARG A 157 -11.38 15.41 -4.59
CA ARG A 157 -12.81 15.27 -4.27
C ARG A 157 -13.10 15.17 -2.77
N ALA A 158 -12.15 14.60 -2.02
CA ALA A 158 -12.23 14.55 -0.55
C ALA A 158 -11.86 15.90 0.12
N GLY A 159 -11.59 16.96 -0.66
CA GLY A 159 -11.26 18.29 -0.13
C GLY A 159 -9.77 18.49 0.22
N ALA A 160 -8.93 17.50 -0.02
CA ALA A 160 -7.49 17.63 0.26
C ALA A 160 -6.80 18.56 -0.74
N ARG A 161 -5.77 19.24 -0.29
CA ARG A 161 -4.87 20.03 -1.14
C ARG A 161 -3.72 19.15 -1.61
N VAL A 162 -3.41 19.22 -2.90
CA VAL A 162 -2.20 18.63 -3.46
C VAL A 162 -1.26 19.77 -3.84
N LEU A 163 -0.13 19.84 -3.17
CA LEU A 163 0.87 20.91 -3.33
C LEU A 163 2.20 20.30 -3.77
N THR A 164 2.95 21.05 -4.55
CA THR A 164 4.37 20.75 -4.80
C THR A 164 5.21 21.18 -3.60
N LEU A 165 6.42 20.65 -3.48
CA LEU A 165 7.35 21.05 -2.43
C LEU A 165 7.58 22.58 -2.46
N ASP A 166 7.82 23.15 -3.65
CA ASP A 166 7.97 24.58 -3.83
C ASP A 166 6.78 25.39 -3.28
N GLN A 167 5.56 24.86 -3.44
CA GLN A 167 4.36 25.52 -2.91
C GLN A 167 4.27 25.41 -1.38
N VAL A 168 4.73 24.30 -0.80
CA VAL A 168 4.80 24.13 0.65
C VAL A 168 5.84 25.07 1.26
N GLU A 169 6.99 25.21 0.61
CA GLU A 169 8.09 26.08 1.04
C GLU A 169 7.83 27.57 0.75
N GLY A 170 6.67 27.90 0.17
CA GLY A 170 6.32 29.30 -0.16
C GLY A 170 7.12 29.87 -1.32
N LEU A 171 7.85 29.05 -2.06
CA LEU A 171 8.54 29.46 -3.26
C LEU A 171 7.51 29.78 -4.34
N LYS A 172 7.54 31.02 -4.85
CA LYS A 172 6.66 31.46 -5.95
C LYS A 172 7.03 30.65 -7.21
N THR A 173 6.31 29.58 -7.49
CA THR A 173 6.38 28.95 -8.81
C THR A 173 5.95 29.99 -9.83
N ARG A 174 6.87 30.47 -10.67
CA ARG A 174 6.49 31.25 -11.85
C ARG A 174 5.53 30.42 -12.67
N PRO A 175 4.33 30.92 -13.02
CA PRO A 175 3.46 30.27 -13.97
C PRO A 175 4.28 29.99 -15.23
N ARG A 176 4.42 28.71 -15.63
CA ARG A 176 5.03 28.42 -16.93
C ARG A 176 4.13 29.02 -17.99
N PRO A 177 4.66 29.91 -18.88
CA PRO A 177 3.86 30.41 -19.98
C PRO A 177 3.37 29.19 -20.79
N ALA A 178 2.06 29.12 -20.97
CA ALA A 178 1.46 28.17 -21.88
C ALA A 178 2.03 28.47 -23.29
N GLY A 179 2.70 27.48 -23.90
CA GLY A 179 2.97 27.58 -25.32
C GLY A 179 4.42 27.54 -25.82
N ARG A 180 5.41 27.05 -25.05
CA ARG A 180 6.68 26.67 -25.71
C ARG A 180 6.77 25.15 -25.83
N PRO A 181 6.85 24.58 -27.07
CA PRO A 181 7.17 23.18 -27.25
C PRO A 181 8.56 22.90 -26.63
N ARG A 182 8.66 21.84 -25.85
CA ARG A 182 9.96 21.38 -25.35
C ARG A 182 10.83 21.06 -26.56
N THR A 183 11.87 21.83 -26.78
CA THR A 183 13.01 21.30 -27.53
C THR A 183 13.51 20.11 -26.75
N THR A 184 13.31 18.94 -27.32
CA THR A 184 13.78 17.67 -26.81
C THR A 184 15.30 17.66 -26.89
N THR A 185 15.98 18.11 -25.84
CA THR A 185 17.27 17.55 -25.55
C THR A 185 16.99 16.09 -25.21
N ARG A 186 17.52 15.24 -26.07
CA ARG A 186 17.45 13.78 -26.05
C ARG A 186 17.54 13.25 -24.61
N PRO A 187 16.55 12.56 -24.07
CA PRO A 187 16.70 11.97 -22.76
C PRO A 187 17.77 10.89 -22.88
N THR A 188 18.79 10.97 -22.02
CA THR A 188 19.65 9.84 -21.76
C THR A 188 18.73 8.68 -21.39
N ARG A 189 18.82 7.64 -22.19
CA ARG A 189 18.06 6.40 -22.04
C ARG A 189 18.10 5.94 -20.60
N PRO A 190 16.96 5.79 -19.89
CA PRO A 190 16.94 4.99 -18.69
C PRO A 190 17.21 3.55 -19.14
N ALA A 191 18.10 2.90 -18.42
CA ALA A 191 18.42 1.50 -18.63
C ALA A 191 17.14 0.68 -18.57
N SER A 192 16.92 -0.12 -19.61
CA SER A 192 16.01 -1.26 -19.73
C SER A 192 14.53 -1.08 -19.36
N GLY A 193 13.71 -0.88 -20.41
CA GLY A 193 12.65 -1.86 -20.65
C GLY A 193 11.35 -1.71 -19.89
N CYS A 194 10.62 -0.59 -20.02
CA CYS A 194 9.16 -0.67 -19.99
C CYS A 194 8.62 -0.18 -21.35
N ARG A 195 8.44 -1.11 -22.26
CA ARG A 195 7.62 -0.88 -23.44
C ARG A 195 6.17 -0.85 -22.98
N THR A 196 5.58 0.32 -22.93
CA THR A 196 4.13 0.44 -22.91
C THR A 196 3.60 -0.06 -24.26
N ARG A 197 3.27 -1.33 -24.32
CA ARG A 197 2.35 -1.84 -25.35
C ARG A 197 0.97 -1.36 -24.89
N SER A 198 0.37 -0.47 -25.66
CA SER A 198 -1.06 -0.23 -25.66
C SER A 198 -1.75 -1.57 -25.95
N THR A 199 -2.16 -2.26 -24.90
CA THR A 199 -3.14 -3.31 -24.99
C THR A 199 -4.37 -2.82 -24.28
N ARG A 200 -5.46 -2.77 -25.05
CA ARG A 200 -6.84 -2.61 -24.63
C ARG A 200 -7.00 -3.11 -23.20
N ALA A 201 -7.61 -2.29 -22.34
CA ALA A 201 -7.92 -2.64 -20.96
C ALA A 201 -8.44 -4.08 -20.88
N PRO A 202 -7.89 -4.94 -20.02
CA PRO A 202 -8.52 -6.20 -19.75
C PRO A 202 -9.88 -5.89 -19.15
N ARG A 203 -10.90 -6.45 -19.74
CA ARG A 203 -12.25 -6.49 -19.19
C ARG A 203 -12.13 -6.94 -17.74
N SER A 204 -12.89 -6.32 -16.86
CA SER A 204 -13.02 -6.66 -15.43
C SER A 204 -12.92 -8.17 -15.25
N PRO A 205 -12.15 -8.66 -14.26
CA PRO A 205 -12.13 -10.09 -13.98
C PRO A 205 -13.56 -10.51 -13.66
N GLY A 206 -14.06 -11.43 -14.48
CA GLY A 206 -15.38 -11.98 -14.37
C GLY A 206 -15.61 -12.52 -12.98
N ARG A 207 -16.81 -12.33 -12.48
CA ARG A 207 -17.36 -13.01 -11.33
C ARG A 207 -16.86 -14.45 -11.30
N TRP A 208 -16.19 -14.81 -10.23
CA TRP A 208 -15.92 -16.21 -9.94
C TRP A 208 -17.26 -16.91 -9.78
N ALA A 209 -17.59 -17.78 -10.75
CA ALA A 209 -18.78 -18.62 -10.70
C ALA A 209 -18.66 -19.56 -9.51
N THR A 210 -19.61 -19.46 -8.58
CA THR A 210 -19.85 -20.49 -7.58
C THR A 210 -20.25 -21.78 -8.29
N PRO A 211 -19.66 -22.95 -7.99
CA PRO A 211 -20.14 -24.20 -8.52
C PRO A 211 -21.56 -24.47 -7.95
N ARG A 212 -22.52 -24.58 -8.85
CA ARG A 212 -23.86 -25.06 -8.51
C ARG A 212 -23.72 -26.49 -7.98
N ARG A 213 -24.16 -26.73 -6.76
CA ARG A 213 -24.46 -28.09 -6.27
C ARG A 213 -25.59 -28.64 -7.12
N SER A 214 -25.31 -29.67 -7.89
CA SER A 214 -26.35 -30.53 -8.48
C SER A 214 -27.03 -31.29 -7.36
N ALA A 215 -28.31 -31.01 -7.13
CA ALA A 215 -29.20 -31.93 -6.46
C ALA A 215 -29.45 -33.11 -7.41
N SER A 216 -29.12 -34.29 -6.98
CA SER A 216 -29.64 -35.55 -7.55
C SER A 216 -30.18 -36.42 -6.41
N GLY A 217 -31.39 -36.86 -6.65
CA GLY A 217 -32.36 -37.58 -5.90
C GLY A 217 -31.93 -38.78 -5.05
#